data_d9df40adeea1398e9ddb52284e2b7b68
#
_entry.id   d9df40adeea1398e9ddb52284e2b7b68
#
_cell.length_a   1.000
_cell.length_b   1.000
_cell.length_c   1.000
_cell.angle_alpha   90.00
_cell.angle_beta   90.00
_cell.angle_gamma   90.00
#
_symmetry.space_group_name_H-M   'P 1'
#
loop_
_entity.id
_entity.type
_entity.pdbx_description
1 polymer ?
#
loop_
_entity_poly.entity_id
_entity_poly.type
_entity_poly.pdbx_seq_one_letter_code
_entity_poly.pdbx_strand_id
1 'polypeptide(L)'
;EMIRIHRNHPSIIAWSVCNEAFFSAPAAMDGVRALLKECVALSRQLDPTRPAAIGGAQRPLGKDRIDLLGDIAGYNGDGGIIPDFQQPGIPSMVSEYGSVTADRPGKYAPGWGDLQKNEAYKGLPWRSGQAVWCGFDHGSIAGSVMGKMGIVDYFRIPKRAWYWYRKAYRGVEPPTWPVEGKAERLVLTSDKHEGVRTDGTDDVMLQVGVQDAAGRDVSGNPTVTLTVVSGP
;
A
#
# COMPACT_ATOMS: atom_id res chain seq x y z
N GLU A 1 -21.27 5.79 11.59
CA GLU A 1 -21.83 5.70 10.23
C GLU A 1 -21.22 4.51 9.47
N MET A 2 -19.90 4.41 9.32
CA MET A 2 -19.17 3.32 8.62
C MET A 2 -19.71 1.92 8.98
N ILE A 3 -19.74 1.57 10.26
CA ILE A 3 -20.20 0.26 10.72
C ILE A 3 -21.68 0.02 10.35
N ARG A 4 -22.56 1.00 10.54
CA ARG A 4 -23.99 0.86 10.22
C ARG A 4 -24.23 0.57 8.74
N ILE A 5 -23.44 1.18 7.87
CA ILE A 5 -23.56 1.01 6.40
C ILE A 5 -22.99 -0.34 5.96
N HIS A 6 -21.84 -0.74 6.52
CA HIS A 6 -21.04 -1.82 5.96
C HIS A 6 -21.08 -3.14 6.74
N ARG A 7 -21.70 -3.21 7.92
CA ARG A 7 -21.70 -4.42 8.78
C ARG A 7 -22.23 -5.69 8.12
N ASN A 8 -23.03 -5.56 7.05
CA ASN A 8 -23.58 -6.70 6.33
C ASN A 8 -22.63 -7.26 5.25
N HIS A 9 -21.44 -6.65 5.04
CA HIS A 9 -20.46 -7.17 4.10
C HIS A 9 -19.67 -8.33 4.74
N PRO A 10 -19.73 -9.54 4.16
CA PRO A 10 -19.09 -10.72 4.75
C PRO A 10 -17.57 -10.69 4.69
N SER A 11 -16.98 -9.88 3.81
CA SER A 11 -15.54 -9.72 3.67
C SER A 11 -14.90 -8.86 4.77
N ILE A 12 -15.68 -8.13 5.55
CA ILE A 12 -15.16 -7.34 6.66
C ILE A 12 -14.91 -8.26 7.86
N ILE A 13 -13.68 -8.28 8.35
CA ILE A 13 -13.26 -9.16 9.45
C ILE A 13 -13.05 -8.40 10.77
N ALA A 14 -12.81 -7.11 10.72
CA ALA A 14 -12.57 -6.26 11.89
C ALA A 14 -12.90 -4.80 11.57
N TRP A 15 -13.10 -4.00 12.61
CA TRP A 15 -13.30 -2.55 12.52
C TRP A 15 -12.10 -1.83 13.12
N SER A 16 -11.27 -1.21 12.30
CA SER A 16 -10.19 -0.35 12.81
C SER A 16 -10.73 1.04 13.10
N VAL A 17 -10.58 1.49 14.34
CA VAL A 17 -11.17 2.76 14.82
C VAL A 17 -10.19 3.94 14.76
N CYS A 18 -8.92 3.70 14.41
CA CYS A 18 -7.93 4.76 14.21
C CYS A 18 -6.77 4.31 13.32
N ASN A 19 -5.96 5.28 12.92
CA ASN A 19 -4.61 5.06 12.39
C ASN A 19 -3.67 6.11 12.99
N GLU A 20 -2.52 5.66 13.50
CA GLU A 20 -1.40 6.50 13.93
C GLU A 20 -1.78 7.65 14.90
N ALA A 21 -2.73 7.39 15.78
CA ALA A 21 -3.19 8.38 16.77
C ALA A 21 -2.08 8.87 17.72
N PHE A 22 -0.94 8.18 17.78
CA PHE A 22 0.25 8.57 18.54
C PHE A 22 0.95 9.82 17.99
N PHE A 23 0.67 10.25 16.77
CA PHE A 23 1.17 11.52 16.23
C PHE A 23 0.45 12.75 16.80
N SER A 24 -0.57 12.54 17.62
CA SER A 24 -1.18 13.64 18.39
C SER A 24 -0.17 14.26 19.35
N ALA A 25 -0.35 15.54 19.67
CA ALA A 25 0.50 16.21 20.65
C ALA A 25 0.46 15.47 22.00
N PRO A 26 1.59 15.37 22.74
CA PRO A 26 1.63 14.65 24.02
C PRO A 26 0.53 15.10 25.01
N ALA A 27 0.23 16.39 25.05
CA ALA A 27 -0.84 16.93 25.91
C ALA A 27 -2.26 16.45 25.52
N ALA A 28 -2.45 15.99 24.28
CA ALA A 28 -3.74 15.50 23.80
C ALA A 28 -3.95 13.99 24.06
N MET A 29 -2.90 13.24 24.44
CA MET A 29 -2.93 11.79 24.49
C MET A 29 -3.94 11.21 25.48
N ASP A 30 -4.23 11.88 26.58
CA ASP A 30 -5.28 11.45 27.49
C ASP A 30 -6.68 11.50 26.85
N GLY A 31 -6.94 12.59 26.13
CA GLY A 31 -8.18 12.74 25.34
C GLY A 31 -8.24 11.71 24.20
N VAL A 32 -7.14 11.47 23.53
CA VAL A 32 -7.05 10.43 22.47
C VAL A 32 -7.39 9.04 23.05
N ARG A 33 -6.80 8.67 24.18
CA ARG A 33 -7.12 7.39 24.84
C ARG A 33 -8.58 7.27 25.26
N ALA A 34 -9.15 8.34 25.80
CA ALA A 34 -10.56 8.38 26.15
C ALA A 34 -11.46 8.18 24.93
N LEU A 35 -11.21 8.93 23.86
CA LEU A 35 -11.93 8.82 22.59
C LEU A 35 -11.82 7.41 21.98
N LEU A 36 -10.63 6.83 21.96
CA LEU A 36 -10.43 5.48 21.40
C LEU A 36 -11.21 4.42 22.19
N LYS A 37 -11.27 4.52 23.53
CA LYS A 37 -12.10 3.64 24.35
C LYS A 37 -13.59 3.76 24.00
N GLU A 38 -14.08 4.97 23.80
CA GLU A 38 -15.46 5.21 23.36
C GLU A 38 -15.72 4.65 21.97
N CYS A 39 -14.79 4.86 21.01
CA CYS A 39 -14.90 4.32 19.67
C CYS A 39 -14.93 2.78 19.65
N VAL A 40 -14.09 2.13 20.45
CA VAL A 40 -14.08 0.67 20.60
C VAL A 40 -15.40 0.19 21.21
N ALA A 41 -15.88 0.82 22.27
CA ALA A 41 -17.16 0.48 22.89
C ALA A 41 -18.33 0.63 21.91
N LEU A 42 -18.36 1.75 21.17
CA LEU A 42 -19.39 2.00 20.16
C LEU A 42 -19.30 1.00 19.00
N SER A 43 -18.10 0.63 18.58
CA SER A 43 -17.90 -0.39 17.54
C SER A 43 -18.53 -1.72 17.95
N ARG A 44 -18.24 -2.19 19.16
CA ARG A 44 -18.81 -3.42 19.72
C ARG A 44 -20.34 -3.35 19.88
N GLN A 45 -20.88 -2.19 20.23
CA GLN A 45 -22.33 -1.97 20.32
C GLN A 45 -23.01 -2.05 18.95
N LEU A 46 -22.38 -1.49 17.92
CA LEU A 46 -22.95 -1.42 16.57
C LEU A 46 -22.80 -2.73 15.79
N ASP A 47 -21.73 -3.48 16.06
CA ASP A 47 -21.47 -4.80 15.48
C ASP A 47 -20.74 -5.69 16.51
N PRO A 48 -21.47 -6.46 17.32
CA PRO A 48 -20.87 -7.35 18.30
C PRO A 48 -20.22 -8.61 17.67
N THR A 49 -20.35 -8.80 16.36
CA THR A 49 -19.86 -10.00 15.67
C THR A 49 -18.42 -9.88 15.20
N ARG A 50 -17.86 -8.67 15.17
CA ARG A 50 -16.50 -8.38 14.68
C ARG A 50 -15.69 -7.63 15.73
N PRO A 51 -14.38 -7.96 15.84
CA PRO A 51 -13.49 -7.27 16.76
C PRO A 51 -13.23 -5.82 16.34
N ALA A 52 -12.98 -4.97 17.33
CA ALA A 52 -12.51 -3.60 17.14
C ALA A 52 -10.98 -3.57 17.20
N ALA A 53 -10.34 -3.04 16.16
CA ALA A 53 -8.88 -2.92 16.06
C ALA A 53 -8.40 -1.48 16.29
N ILE A 54 -7.20 -1.35 16.82
CA ILE A 54 -6.45 -0.09 16.89
C ILE A 54 -5.33 -0.16 15.86
N GLY A 55 -5.41 0.60 14.77
CA GLY A 55 -4.41 0.63 13.72
C GLY A 55 -3.25 1.60 14.02
N GLY A 56 -2.05 1.26 13.57
CA GLY A 56 -0.86 2.12 13.67
C GLY A 56 -0.49 2.51 15.09
N ALA A 57 -0.58 1.60 16.04
CA ALA A 57 -0.54 1.92 17.47
C ALA A 57 0.84 1.67 18.14
N GLN A 58 1.94 1.75 17.39
CA GLN A 58 3.28 1.43 17.92
C GLN A 58 3.84 2.45 18.91
N ARG A 59 3.15 3.52 19.23
CA ARG A 59 3.55 4.52 20.23
C ARG A 59 2.32 5.14 20.89
N PRO A 60 2.44 5.70 22.07
CA PRO A 60 3.52 5.59 23.04
C PRO A 60 3.64 4.19 23.65
N LEU A 61 4.77 3.92 24.31
CA LEU A 61 5.07 2.67 25.01
C LEU A 61 4.62 2.69 26.48
N GLY A 62 4.76 1.55 27.13
CA GLY A 62 4.46 1.41 28.56
C GLY A 62 2.97 1.58 28.87
N LYS A 63 2.68 2.24 29.98
CA LYS A 63 1.28 2.47 30.46
C LYS A 63 0.44 3.31 29.50
N ASP A 64 1.10 4.05 28.62
CA ASP A 64 0.45 4.96 27.69
C ASP A 64 0.12 4.31 26.34
N ARG A 65 0.42 3.02 26.20
CA ARG A 65 0.09 2.22 25.01
C ARG A 65 -1.38 2.34 24.66
N ILE A 66 -1.65 2.53 23.36
CA ILE A 66 -3.00 2.59 22.82
C ILE A 66 -3.42 1.29 22.10
N ASP A 67 -2.47 0.47 21.72
CA ASP A 67 -2.70 -0.80 21.01
C ASP A 67 -3.58 -1.78 21.78
N LEU A 68 -3.52 -1.76 23.12
CA LEU A 68 -4.27 -2.65 24.00
C LEU A 68 -5.70 -2.15 24.29
N LEU A 69 -6.12 -1.05 23.72
CA LEU A 69 -7.50 -0.53 23.91
C LEU A 69 -8.53 -1.27 23.09
N GLY A 70 -8.11 -1.92 21.99
CA GLY A 70 -8.97 -2.72 21.13
C GLY A 70 -8.90 -4.22 21.39
N ASP A 71 -9.55 -4.99 20.53
CA ASP A 71 -9.49 -6.46 20.53
C ASP A 71 -8.32 -6.97 19.66
N ILE A 72 -7.86 -6.14 18.73
CA ILE A 72 -6.70 -6.41 17.86
C ILE A 72 -5.75 -5.23 17.92
N ALA A 73 -4.48 -5.51 18.17
CA ALA A 73 -3.39 -4.53 18.12
C ALA A 73 -2.86 -4.39 16.69
N GLY A 74 -2.93 -3.20 16.11
CA GLY A 74 -2.41 -2.88 14.78
C GLY A 74 -1.14 -2.06 14.87
N TYR A 75 -0.10 -2.47 14.15
CA TYR A 75 1.19 -1.80 14.12
C TYR A 75 1.53 -1.33 12.71
N ASN A 76 2.18 -0.18 12.60
CA ASN A 76 2.74 0.28 11.34
C ASN A 76 4.25 0.02 11.30
N GLY A 77 4.75 -0.36 10.14
CA GLY A 77 6.15 -0.45 9.81
C GLY A 77 7.00 -1.22 10.81
N ASP A 78 7.71 -0.49 11.62
CA ASP A 78 8.71 -0.99 12.57
C ASP A 78 8.14 -1.66 13.82
N GLY A 79 6.82 -1.60 14.02
CA GLY A 79 6.17 -2.24 15.16
C GLY A 79 6.51 -3.73 15.30
N GLY A 80 6.83 -4.38 14.19
CA GLY A 80 7.21 -5.78 14.20
C GLY A 80 8.54 -6.11 14.89
N ILE A 81 9.43 -5.16 15.02
CA ILE A 81 10.77 -5.35 15.61
C ILE A 81 10.91 -4.79 17.03
N ILE A 82 9.91 -4.07 17.51
CA ILE A 82 9.90 -3.51 18.87
C ILE A 82 9.44 -4.59 19.85
N PRO A 83 10.26 -5.01 20.82
CA PRO A 83 9.92 -6.11 21.72
C PRO A 83 8.59 -5.95 22.45
N ASP A 84 8.25 -4.74 22.86
CA ASP A 84 7.01 -4.42 23.57
C ASP A 84 5.74 -4.78 22.77
N PHE A 85 5.84 -4.84 21.44
CA PHE A 85 4.73 -5.16 20.55
C PHE A 85 4.72 -6.62 20.10
N GLN A 86 5.73 -7.42 20.44
CA GLN A 86 5.84 -8.81 19.99
C GLN A 86 4.92 -9.77 20.74
N GLN A 87 4.48 -9.39 21.95
CA GLN A 87 3.57 -10.20 22.77
C GLN A 87 2.51 -9.31 23.44
N PRO A 88 1.59 -8.73 22.69
CA PRO A 88 0.61 -7.81 23.25
C PRO A 88 -0.45 -8.48 24.13
N GLY A 89 -0.53 -9.82 24.14
CA GLY A 89 -1.56 -10.58 24.87
C GLY A 89 -2.92 -10.63 24.16
N ILE A 90 -3.06 -9.96 23.02
CA ILE A 90 -4.22 -9.98 22.13
C ILE A 90 -3.75 -10.24 20.70
N PRO A 91 -4.63 -10.67 19.79
CA PRO A 91 -4.28 -10.77 18.38
C PRO A 91 -3.65 -9.49 17.83
N SER A 92 -2.63 -9.63 17.00
CA SER A 92 -1.93 -8.48 16.42
C SER A 92 -1.76 -8.63 14.93
N MET A 93 -1.67 -7.49 14.25
CA MET A 93 -1.35 -7.43 12.82
C MET A 93 -0.45 -6.23 12.52
N VAL A 94 0.31 -6.31 11.45
CA VAL A 94 0.95 -5.13 10.87
C VAL A 94 -0.06 -4.44 9.96
N SER A 95 -0.65 -3.36 10.46
CA SER A 95 -1.71 -2.63 9.78
C SER A 95 -1.21 -1.83 8.59
N GLU A 96 0.10 -1.57 8.55
CA GLU A 96 0.73 -0.83 7.46
C GLU A 96 2.23 -1.12 7.41
N TYR A 97 2.74 -1.50 6.24
CA TYR A 97 4.19 -1.67 6.01
C TYR A 97 4.55 -1.41 4.55
N GLY A 98 5.82 -1.16 4.28
CA GLY A 98 6.35 -1.04 2.93
C GLY A 98 6.65 0.40 2.53
N SER A 99 5.67 1.26 2.35
CA SER A 99 5.82 2.70 2.03
C SER A 99 6.93 3.01 1.03
N VAL A 100 6.93 2.33 -0.10
CA VAL A 100 7.93 2.56 -1.16
C VAL A 100 7.60 3.86 -1.86
N THR A 101 8.47 4.86 -1.72
CA THR A 101 8.33 6.15 -2.39
C THR A 101 9.14 6.19 -3.66
N ALA A 102 8.49 6.08 -4.81
CA ALA A 102 9.17 6.18 -6.09
C ALA A 102 8.19 6.51 -7.23
N ASP A 103 8.70 7.26 -8.21
CA ASP A 103 8.04 7.35 -9.51
C ASP A 103 8.18 6.03 -10.27
N ARG A 104 7.30 5.80 -11.23
CA ARG A 104 7.44 4.67 -12.15
C ARG A 104 8.67 4.88 -13.06
N PRO A 105 9.44 3.84 -13.39
CA PRO A 105 9.28 2.42 -13.03
C PRO A 105 9.62 2.10 -11.58
N GLY A 106 10.25 3.02 -10.87
CA GLY A 106 10.65 2.87 -9.49
C GLY A 106 11.74 1.84 -9.26
N LYS A 107 12.04 1.62 -8.00
CA LYS A 107 12.88 0.52 -7.51
C LYS A 107 12.06 -0.22 -6.47
N TYR A 108 12.39 -1.49 -6.22
CA TYR A 108 12.03 -2.03 -4.94
C TYR A 108 12.96 -1.41 -3.91
N ALA A 109 12.43 -0.50 -3.13
CA ALA A 109 13.12 0.05 -1.98
C ALA A 109 12.16 -0.12 -0.79
N PRO A 110 12.54 -0.87 0.22
CA PRO A 110 11.71 -1.01 1.39
C PRO A 110 11.59 0.35 2.08
N GLY A 111 10.36 0.67 2.45
CA GLY A 111 10.08 1.77 3.37
C GLY A 111 10.10 1.26 4.81
N TRP A 112 9.01 1.45 5.52
CA TRP A 112 8.85 0.93 6.87
C TRP A 112 8.44 -0.54 6.82
N GLY A 113 9.22 -1.39 7.50
CA GLY A 113 8.99 -2.82 7.52
C GLY A 113 9.19 -3.45 6.15
N ASP A 114 10.13 -4.33 6.06
CA ASP A 114 10.55 -4.96 4.83
C ASP A 114 10.33 -6.46 4.94
N LEU A 115 9.65 -7.04 3.97
CA LEU A 115 9.47 -8.48 3.89
C LEU A 115 10.80 -9.25 3.93
N GLN A 116 11.83 -8.71 3.27
CA GLN A 116 13.14 -9.36 3.25
C GLN A 116 13.90 -9.22 4.58
N LYS A 117 13.87 -8.02 5.17
CA LYS A 117 14.65 -7.73 6.38
C LYS A 117 14.03 -8.29 7.65
N ASN A 118 12.71 -8.20 7.74
CA ASN A 118 12.01 -8.47 8.99
C ASN A 118 11.31 -9.83 8.98
N GLU A 119 11.40 -10.56 7.86
CA GLU A 119 10.61 -11.77 7.62
C GLU A 119 9.14 -11.56 8.01
N ALA A 120 8.66 -10.36 7.75
CA ALA A 120 7.53 -9.70 8.39
C ALA A 120 6.24 -10.53 8.39
N TYR A 121 6.15 -11.58 7.63
CA TYR A 121 5.00 -12.47 7.54
C TYR A 121 5.32 -13.94 7.82
N LYS A 122 6.60 -14.30 7.94
CA LYS A 122 6.99 -15.70 8.15
C LYS A 122 7.31 -15.97 9.60
N GLY A 123 6.65 -16.97 10.15
CA GLY A 123 7.05 -17.58 11.41
C GLY A 123 6.99 -16.72 12.66
N LEU A 124 6.26 -15.61 12.62
CA LEU A 124 6.04 -14.79 13.82
C LEU A 124 4.68 -15.16 14.43
N PRO A 125 4.64 -16.04 15.44
CA PRO A 125 3.40 -16.62 15.96
C PRO A 125 2.47 -15.62 16.65
N TRP A 126 2.99 -14.45 17.00
CA TRP A 126 2.24 -13.37 17.63
C TRP A 126 1.56 -12.43 16.62
N ARG A 127 1.74 -12.66 15.31
CA ARG A 127 1.22 -11.81 14.25
C ARG A 127 0.21 -12.56 13.39
N SER A 128 -1.00 -12.01 13.26
CA SER A 128 -2.08 -12.60 12.46
C SER A 128 -2.02 -12.26 10.98
N GLY A 129 -1.33 -11.19 10.60
CA GLY A 129 -1.23 -10.75 9.21
C GLY A 129 -0.57 -9.39 9.05
N GLN A 130 -0.52 -8.94 7.80
CA GLN A 130 0.04 -7.63 7.46
C GLN A 130 -0.59 -7.05 6.21
N ALA A 131 -0.63 -5.71 6.12
CA ALA A 131 -1.15 -4.96 4.99
C ALA A 131 -0.08 -4.01 4.44
N VAL A 132 0.11 -4.03 3.12
CA VAL A 132 1.07 -3.13 2.47
C VAL A 132 0.52 -1.70 2.40
N TRP A 133 1.34 -0.72 2.75
CA TRP A 133 1.09 0.68 2.48
C TRP A 133 1.99 1.16 1.34
N CYS A 134 1.43 1.39 0.15
CA CYS A 134 0.03 1.15 -0.11
C CYS A 134 -0.15 0.54 -1.53
N GLY A 135 -1.36 0.18 -1.89
CA GLY A 135 -1.64 -0.41 -3.19
C GLY A 135 -1.43 0.56 -4.34
N PHE A 136 -1.85 1.81 -4.18
CA PHE A 136 -1.83 2.83 -5.24
C PHE A 136 -1.21 4.12 -4.75
N ASP A 137 -0.56 4.86 -5.66
CA ASP A 137 -0.24 6.25 -5.41
C ASP A 137 -1.54 7.02 -5.10
N HIS A 138 -1.49 7.92 -4.15
CA HIS A 138 -2.67 8.62 -3.67
C HIS A 138 -2.51 10.14 -3.73
N GLY A 139 -3.64 10.85 -3.68
CA GLY A 139 -3.67 12.29 -3.80
C GLY A 139 -3.24 13.07 -2.55
N SER A 140 -2.78 12.39 -1.50
CA SER A 140 -2.26 13.07 -0.31
C SER A 140 -0.98 13.80 -0.64
N ILE A 141 -0.84 15.00 -0.11
CA ILE A 141 0.37 15.80 -0.23
C ILE A 141 1.15 15.68 1.06
N ALA A 142 2.36 15.12 0.97
CA ALA A 142 3.33 15.16 2.04
C ALA A 142 4.35 16.25 1.73
N GLY A 143 4.19 17.40 2.37
CA GLY A 143 4.94 18.60 2.00
C GLY A 143 4.53 19.11 0.62
N SER A 144 5.46 19.16 -0.33
CA SER A 144 5.22 19.60 -1.72
C SER A 144 5.03 18.45 -2.71
N VAL A 145 4.96 17.21 -2.23
CA VAL A 145 5.00 16.00 -3.09
C VAL A 145 3.73 15.18 -2.92
N MET A 146 3.17 14.75 -4.05
CA MET A 146 2.10 13.75 -4.07
C MET A 146 2.57 12.45 -3.41
N GLY A 147 1.65 11.72 -2.77
CA GLY A 147 1.94 10.44 -2.13
C GLY A 147 2.30 9.35 -3.14
N LYS A 148 3.58 9.15 -3.41
CA LYS A 148 4.13 8.16 -4.35
C LYS A 148 4.46 6.82 -3.66
N MET A 149 3.66 6.44 -2.68
CA MET A 149 3.92 5.25 -1.84
C MET A 149 3.28 3.97 -2.37
N GLY A 150 2.51 4.08 -3.45
CA GLY A 150 1.87 2.93 -4.07
C GLY A 150 2.84 1.95 -4.71
N ILE A 151 2.50 0.66 -4.69
CA ILE A 151 3.16 -0.34 -5.52
C ILE A 151 2.70 -0.27 -6.97
N VAL A 152 1.56 0.39 -7.21
CA VAL A 152 1.00 0.78 -8.50
C VAL A 152 0.90 2.30 -8.53
N ASP A 153 1.19 2.92 -9.66
CA ASP A 153 1.15 4.37 -9.76
C ASP A 153 -0.29 4.92 -9.84
N TYR A 154 -0.41 6.24 -9.88
CA TYR A 154 -1.69 6.93 -9.93
C TYR A 154 -2.54 6.55 -11.15
N PHE A 155 -1.90 6.18 -12.26
CA PHE A 155 -2.54 5.74 -13.50
C PHE A 155 -2.81 4.24 -13.55
N ARG A 156 -2.65 3.51 -12.45
CA ARG A 156 -2.84 2.07 -12.33
C ARG A 156 -1.76 1.23 -13.03
N ILE A 157 -0.61 1.81 -13.31
CA ILE A 157 0.50 1.10 -13.94
C ILE A 157 1.41 0.53 -12.85
N PRO A 158 1.72 -0.78 -12.88
CA PRO A 158 2.57 -1.42 -11.89
C PRO A 158 3.97 -0.82 -11.84
N LYS A 159 4.47 -0.58 -10.63
CA LYS A 159 5.88 -0.26 -10.36
C LYS A 159 6.67 -1.55 -10.11
N ARG A 160 7.99 -1.46 -10.06
CA ARG A 160 8.85 -2.63 -9.75
C ARG A 160 8.48 -3.30 -8.42
N ALA A 161 8.06 -2.53 -7.44
CA ALA A 161 7.58 -3.04 -6.16
C ALA A 161 6.38 -3.99 -6.30
N TRP A 162 5.43 -3.69 -7.19
CA TRP A 162 4.29 -4.57 -7.43
C TRP A 162 4.73 -5.96 -7.93
N TYR A 163 5.68 -6.02 -8.86
CA TYR A 163 6.20 -7.27 -9.38
C TYR A 163 6.99 -8.04 -8.31
N TRP A 164 7.69 -7.33 -7.43
CA TRP A 164 8.37 -7.94 -6.30
C TRP A 164 7.38 -8.61 -5.34
N TYR A 165 6.30 -7.92 -4.95
CA TYR A 165 5.25 -8.50 -4.11
C TYR A 165 4.53 -9.64 -4.81
N ARG A 166 4.26 -9.51 -6.11
CA ARG A 166 3.67 -10.59 -6.91
C ARG A 166 4.54 -11.84 -6.88
N LYS A 167 5.85 -11.71 -7.01
CA LYS A 167 6.78 -12.83 -6.84
C LYS A 167 6.73 -13.39 -5.43
N ALA A 168 6.81 -12.55 -4.41
CA ALA A 168 6.79 -12.98 -3.01
C ALA A 168 5.51 -13.75 -2.62
N TYR A 169 4.34 -13.29 -3.11
CA TYR A 169 3.05 -13.89 -2.75
C TYR A 169 2.56 -14.99 -3.69
N ARG A 170 2.97 -14.95 -4.95
CA ARG A 170 2.41 -15.82 -5.99
C ARG A 170 3.47 -16.66 -6.72
N GLY A 171 4.74 -16.48 -6.43
CA GLY A 171 5.83 -17.16 -7.12
C GLY A 171 5.99 -16.80 -8.61
N VAL A 172 5.37 -15.70 -9.06
CA VAL A 172 5.43 -15.29 -10.47
C VAL A 172 6.64 -14.38 -10.67
N GLU A 173 7.55 -14.81 -11.53
CA GLU A 173 8.76 -14.03 -11.81
C GLU A 173 8.42 -12.65 -12.42
N PRO A 174 9.18 -11.61 -12.05
CA PRO A 174 9.03 -10.30 -12.67
C PRO A 174 9.48 -10.35 -14.14
N PRO A 175 9.00 -9.42 -14.98
CA PRO A 175 9.51 -9.30 -16.34
C PRO A 175 10.97 -8.86 -16.33
N THR A 176 11.64 -9.08 -17.45
CA THR A 176 12.98 -8.52 -17.67
C THR A 176 12.90 -6.99 -17.72
N TRP A 177 13.76 -6.34 -16.96
CA TRP A 177 13.80 -4.88 -16.93
C TRP A 177 14.70 -4.33 -18.02
N PRO A 178 14.37 -3.14 -18.56
CA PRO A 178 15.28 -2.45 -19.47
C PRO A 178 16.66 -2.26 -18.84
N VAL A 179 17.70 -2.45 -19.65
CA VAL A 179 19.10 -2.27 -19.24
C VAL A 179 19.63 -0.92 -19.74
N GLU A 180 20.75 -0.48 -19.23
CA GLU A 180 21.44 0.68 -19.82
C GLU A 180 21.85 0.38 -21.25
N GLY A 181 21.60 1.33 -22.17
CA GLY A 181 21.90 1.17 -23.57
C GLY A 181 21.53 2.40 -24.39
N LYS A 182 21.98 2.43 -25.64
CA LYS A 182 21.68 3.51 -26.57
C LYS A 182 20.30 3.28 -27.21
N ALA A 183 19.45 4.27 -27.10
CA ALA A 183 18.14 4.26 -27.76
C ALA A 183 18.30 4.40 -29.27
N GLU A 184 17.83 3.42 -30.03
CA GLU A 184 17.92 3.38 -31.49
C GLU A 184 16.55 3.21 -32.16
N ARG A 185 15.54 2.70 -31.43
CA ARG A 185 14.22 2.40 -31.95
C ARG A 185 13.13 2.63 -30.93
N LEU A 186 11.97 3.10 -31.41
CA LEU A 186 10.73 3.14 -30.62
C LEU A 186 9.79 2.04 -31.11
N VAL A 187 9.12 1.41 -30.17
CA VAL A 187 8.06 0.42 -30.43
C VAL A 187 6.80 0.87 -29.72
N LEU A 188 5.77 1.12 -30.51
CA LEU A 188 4.44 1.47 -30.01
C LEU A 188 3.57 0.22 -29.94
N THR A 189 2.97 -0.01 -28.78
CA THR A 189 1.97 -1.06 -28.56
C THR A 189 0.73 -0.51 -27.91
N SER A 190 -0.38 -1.21 -28.05
CA SER A 190 -1.61 -0.90 -27.33
C SER A 190 -2.19 -2.17 -26.68
N ASP A 191 -2.95 -1.98 -25.63
CA ASP A 191 -3.64 -3.07 -24.93
C ASP A 191 -4.89 -3.55 -25.68
N LYS A 192 -5.46 -2.71 -26.55
CA LYS A 192 -6.63 -3.00 -27.39
C LYS A 192 -6.38 -2.57 -28.83
N HIS A 193 -6.76 -3.42 -29.79
CA HIS A 193 -6.64 -3.17 -31.21
C HIS A 193 -8.00 -3.15 -31.92
N GLU A 194 -9.01 -3.75 -31.32
CA GLU A 194 -10.35 -3.94 -31.88
C GLU A 194 -11.41 -3.79 -30.80
N GLY A 195 -12.65 -3.55 -31.21
CA GLY A 195 -13.80 -3.53 -30.31
C GLY A 195 -13.81 -2.38 -29.32
N VAL A 196 -13.03 -1.34 -29.57
CA VAL A 196 -13.00 -0.14 -28.71
C VAL A 196 -14.30 0.63 -28.89
N ARG A 197 -15.00 0.90 -27.80
CA ARG A 197 -16.22 1.68 -27.82
C ARG A 197 -15.90 3.17 -28.01
N THR A 198 -16.65 3.82 -28.85
CA THR A 198 -16.48 5.25 -29.15
C THR A 198 -17.44 6.16 -28.37
N ASP A 199 -18.17 5.60 -27.42
CA ASP A 199 -19.13 6.28 -26.56
C ASP A 199 -18.51 6.92 -25.30
N GLY A 200 -17.18 6.88 -25.18
CA GLY A 200 -16.45 7.42 -24.04
C GLY A 200 -16.38 6.48 -22.83
N THR A 201 -16.85 5.24 -22.95
CA THR A 201 -16.79 4.25 -21.86
C THR A 201 -15.54 3.38 -21.90
N ASP A 202 -14.79 3.45 -23.00
CA ASP A 202 -13.56 2.67 -23.21
C ASP A 202 -12.35 3.57 -23.34
N ASP A 203 -11.20 3.07 -22.89
CA ASP A 203 -9.90 3.69 -23.08
C ASP A 203 -8.92 2.69 -23.72
N VAL A 204 -7.87 3.20 -24.32
CA VAL A 204 -6.78 2.42 -24.91
C VAL A 204 -5.47 2.89 -24.32
N MET A 205 -4.75 1.96 -23.70
CA MET A 205 -3.41 2.26 -23.18
C MET A 205 -2.39 2.12 -24.29
N LEU A 206 -1.69 3.19 -24.58
CA LEU A 206 -0.55 3.18 -25.49
C LEU A 206 0.75 3.06 -24.67
N GLN A 207 1.60 2.13 -25.08
CA GLN A 207 2.93 1.95 -24.47
C GLN A 207 4.00 2.16 -25.55
N VAL A 208 4.96 3.02 -25.24
CA VAL A 208 6.16 3.22 -26.07
C VAL A 208 7.34 2.53 -25.42
N GLY A 209 7.85 1.51 -26.08
CA GLY A 209 9.10 0.85 -25.72
C GLY A 209 10.29 1.54 -26.40
N VAL A 210 11.39 1.67 -25.68
CA VAL A 210 12.66 2.20 -26.21
C VAL A 210 13.63 1.05 -26.33
N GLN A 211 14.17 0.81 -27.53
CA GLN A 211 15.01 -0.33 -27.80
C GLN A 211 16.35 0.08 -28.43
N ASP A 212 17.37 -0.76 -28.23
CA ASP A 212 18.65 -0.65 -28.93
C ASP A 212 18.57 -1.25 -30.35
N ALA A 213 19.68 -1.21 -31.07
CA ALA A 213 19.78 -1.76 -32.42
C ALA A 213 19.50 -3.27 -32.47
N ALA A 214 19.75 -4.00 -31.41
CA ALA A 214 19.48 -5.43 -31.29
C ALA A 214 18.02 -5.76 -30.85
N GLY A 215 17.19 -4.76 -30.63
CA GLY A 215 15.81 -4.93 -30.20
C GLY A 215 15.65 -5.22 -28.71
N ARG A 216 16.66 -4.98 -27.90
CA ARG A 216 16.58 -5.12 -26.44
C ARG A 216 16.04 -3.82 -25.84
N ASP A 217 15.13 -3.95 -24.88
CA ASP A 217 14.62 -2.79 -24.18
C ASP A 217 15.73 -2.11 -23.38
N VAL A 218 15.86 -0.79 -23.56
CA VAL A 218 16.86 0.02 -22.87
C VAL A 218 16.21 1.04 -21.97
N SER A 219 16.86 1.26 -20.82
CA SER A 219 16.47 2.34 -19.90
C SER A 219 16.93 3.67 -20.48
N GLY A 220 16.03 4.62 -20.46
CA GLY A 220 16.30 5.97 -20.93
C GLY A 220 15.06 6.82 -20.75
N ASN A 221 15.22 8.12 -20.93
CA ASN A 221 14.11 9.06 -20.79
C ASN A 221 14.05 9.99 -22.02
N PRO A 222 14.00 9.43 -23.26
CA PRO A 222 13.91 10.26 -24.44
C PRO A 222 12.56 10.97 -24.46
N THR A 223 12.52 12.17 -25.02
CA THR A 223 11.27 12.83 -25.36
C THR A 223 10.63 12.08 -26.51
N VAL A 224 9.41 11.63 -26.33
CA VAL A 224 8.62 10.94 -27.36
C VAL A 224 7.41 11.80 -27.72
N THR A 225 7.23 12.05 -29.01
CA THR A 225 6.07 12.76 -29.53
C THR A 225 5.12 11.76 -30.17
N LEU A 226 3.87 11.75 -29.73
CA LEU A 226 2.80 10.99 -30.35
C LEU A 226 1.96 11.94 -31.20
N THR A 227 1.70 11.55 -32.45
CA THR A 227 0.87 12.33 -33.37
C THR A 227 -0.25 11.46 -33.91
N VAL A 228 -1.49 11.97 -33.86
CA VAL A 228 -2.62 11.33 -34.54
C VAL A 228 -2.48 11.59 -36.03
N VAL A 229 -2.39 10.53 -36.84
CA VAL A 229 -2.20 10.63 -38.29
C VAL A 229 -3.53 10.68 -39.02
N SER A 230 -4.54 9.97 -38.48
CA SER A 230 -5.90 9.96 -38.98
C SER A 230 -6.87 9.61 -37.84
N GLY A 231 -8.09 10.11 -37.97
CA GLY A 231 -9.16 9.88 -37.00
C GLY A 231 -9.91 11.18 -36.70
N PRO A 232 -11.02 11.09 -35.96
CA PRO A 232 -11.75 12.24 -35.48
C PRO A 232 -10.93 13.11 -34.52
#